data_f090bd4cd16fde164b5125da6d453cb1
#
_entry.id   f090bd4cd16fde164b5125da6d453cb1
#
_cell.length_a   1.000
_cell.length_b   1.000
_cell.length_c   1.000
_cell.angle_alpha   90.00
_cell.angle_beta   90.00
_cell.angle_gamma   90.00
#
_symmetry.space_group_name_H-M   'P 1'
#
loop_
_entity.id
_entity.type
_entity.pdbx_description
1 polymer ?
#
loop_
_entity_poly.entity_id
_entity_poly.type
_entity_poly.pdbx_seq_one_letter_code
_entity_poly.pdbx_strand_id
1 'polypeptide(L)'
;LDVNKNFITTWRVNANDKIVLPFIVDQYFQGNYNCTIDWGDGSETEHVGGKNSIAKRPEHTYSQAGDYNISISGKCSYFVLSANAYSSTYPELLKKLIKIVSWGTVEAGGYGFGDAENLVEIAEPTKKTFIKCEDDSFAYLFAGCKNLEVIPSFLFRYVNENTTSFEGTFERCEKLTSVPEELFENAPNATNFEETFAYCKNLMTIPTNLFANNKQSNNFKKTFAGCTKLEKVSYELFDSTPNAINFDRAFY
;
A
#
# COMPACT_ATOMS: atom_id res chain seq x y z
N LEU A 1 25.75 -2.92 -6.23
CA LEU A 1 24.31 -3.17 -6.33
C LEU A 1 23.60 -1.82 -6.40
N ASP A 2 22.83 -1.59 -7.45
CA ASP A 2 22.07 -0.34 -7.63
C ASP A 2 20.86 -0.41 -6.70
N VAL A 3 21.05 0.00 -5.44
CA VAL A 3 20.02 0.00 -4.38
C VAL A 3 18.74 0.72 -4.81
N ASN A 4 18.82 1.56 -5.85
CA ASN A 4 17.68 2.29 -6.40
C ASN A 4 16.70 1.42 -7.21
N LYS A 5 16.95 0.10 -7.34
CA LYS A 5 16.05 -0.83 -8.06
C LYS A 5 15.43 -1.88 -7.17
N ASN A 6 15.85 -1.96 -5.91
CA ASN A 6 15.35 -2.97 -4.98
C ASN A 6 14.08 -2.49 -4.28
N PHE A 7 13.17 -3.43 -4.02
CA PHE A 7 12.11 -3.21 -3.04
C PHE A 7 12.71 -3.33 -1.64
N ILE A 8 12.61 -2.26 -0.85
CA ILE A 8 13.22 -2.22 0.48
C ILE A 8 12.17 -1.81 1.52
N THR A 9 12.03 -2.64 2.53
CA THR A 9 11.14 -2.42 3.67
C THR A 9 11.89 -2.55 4.98
N THR A 10 11.56 -1.72 5.97
CA THR A 10 12.16 -1.80 7.31
C THR A 10 11.21 -2.52 8.26
N TRP A 11 11.75 -3.49 8.97
CA TRP A 11 11.03 -4.33 9.93
C TRP A 11 11.65 -4.22 11.31
N ARG A 12 10.80 -3.99 12.31
CA ARG A 12 11.19 -3.99 13.73
C ARG A 12 10.98 -5.37 14.31
N VAL A 13 12.03 -5.98 14.83
CA VAL A 13 12.00 -7.33 15.39
C VAL A 13 12.57 -7.36 16.80
N ASN A 14 12.10 -8.30 17.60
CA ASN A 14 12.77 -8.71 18.84
C ASN A 14 13.74 -9.86 18.55
N ALA A 15 14.61 -10.18 19.52
CA ALA A 15 15.47 -11.36 19.42
C ALA A 15 14.62 -12.62 19.26
N ASN A 16 15.01 -13.50 18.34
CA ASN A 16 14.34 -14.73 17.94
C ASN A 16 12.99 -14.54 17.22
N ASP A 17 12.64 -13.31 16.83
CA ASP A 17 11.50 -13.10 15.94
C ASP A 17 11.75 -13.67 14.55
N LYS A 18 10.70 -14.26 14.00
CA LYS A 18 10.69 -14.75 12.62
C LYS A 18 9.90 -13.79 11.73
N ILE A 19 10.48 -13.40 10.61
CA ILE A 19 9.77 -12.76 9.50
C ILE A 19 9.50 -13.81 8.41
N VAL A 20 8.27 -13.85 7.92
CA VAL A 20 7.84 -14.69 6.80
C VAL A 20 7.34 -13.76 5.70
N LEU A 21 8.03 -13.66 4.58
CA LEU A 21 7.60 -12.77 3.50
C LEU A 21 6.32 -13.30 2.82
N PRO A 22 5.40 -12.40 2.45
CA PRO A 22 4.05 -12.74 2.00
C PRO A 22 4.01 -13.16 0.53
N PHE A 23 4.96 -13.94 0.08
CA PHE A 23 4.95 -14.50 -1.25
C PHE A 23 3.80 -15.49 -1.39
N ILE A 24 3.05 -15.43 -2.48
CA ILE A 24 1.94 -16.34 -2.71
C ILE A 24 2.48 -17.71 -3.08
N VAL A 25 2.12 -18.69 -2.28
CA VAL A 25 2.40 -20.12 -2.50
C VAL A 25 1.07 -20.79 -2.83
N ASP A 26 0.62 -20.68 -4.08
CA ASP A 26 -0.63 -21.27 -4.53
C ASP A 26 -0.42 -21.92 -5.92
N GLN A 27 -0.97 -23.13 -6.07
CA GLN A 27 -0.95 -23.86 -7.35
C GLN A 27 -1.77 -23.17 -8.46
N TYR A 28 -2.68 -22.27 -8.10
CA TYR A 28 -3.51 -21.50 -9.04
C TYR A 28 -2.88 -20.15 -9.41
N PHE A 29 -2.02 -19.59 -8.54
CA PHE A 29 -1.25 -18.40 -8.80
C PHE A 29 0.19 -18.79 -9.14
N GLN A 30 0.51 -18.87 -10.40
CA GLN A 30 1.90 -19.05 -10.83
C GLN A 30 2.66 -17.72 -10.68
N GLY A 31 2.93 -17.34 -9.44
CA GLY A 31 3.77 -16.20 -9.12
C GLY A 31 5.13 -16.35 -9.79
N ASN A 32 5.46 -15.42 -10.66
CA ASN A 32 6.71 -15.44 -11.40
C ASN A 32 7.78 -14.79 -10.53
N TYR A 33 8.32 -15.56 -9.59
CA TYR A 33 9.40 -15.10 -8.73
C TYR A 33 10.75 -15.44 -9.34
N ASN A 34 11.62 -14.47 -9.42
CA ASN A 34 13.04 -14.61 -9.74
C ASN A 34 13.78 -13.48 -9.04
N CYS A 35 13.94 -13.61 -7.74
CA CYS A 35 14.45 -12.56 -6.89
C CYS A 35 15.47 -13.09 -5.88
N THR A 36 16.24 -12.17 -5.33
CA THR A 36 17.17 -12.43 -4.23
C THR A 36 16.78 -11.54 -3.05
N ILE A 37 16.70 -12.15 -1.87
CA ILE A 37 16.36 -11.50 -0.62
C ILE A 37 17.63 -11.33 0.20
N ASP A 38 17.88 -10.09 0.63
CA ASP A 38 18.85 -9.75 1.66
C ASP A 38 18.06 -9.38 2.92
N TRP A 39 18.29 -10.12 3.99
CA TRP A 39 17.55 -9.97 5.24
C TRP A 39 18.05 -8.79 6.09
N GLY A 40 19.18 -8.16 5.71
CA GLY A 40 19.68 -6.92 6.31
C GLY A 40 20.45 -7.10 7.62
N ASP A 41 20.69 -8.32 8.07
CA ASP A 41 21.44 -8.64 9.30
C ASP A 41 22.84 -9.21 9.06
N GLY A 42 23.29 -9.24 7.79
CA GLY A 42 24.57 -9.78 7.37
C GLY A 42 24.59 -11.30 7.15
N SER A 43 23.42 -11.96 7.26
CA SER A 43 23.29 -13.37 6.88
C SER A 43 23.42 -13.56 5.35
N GLU A 44 23.56 -14.80 4.90
CA GLU A 44 23.56 -15.11 3.47
C GLU A 44 22.23 -14.72 2.82
N THR A 45 22.33 -14.21 1.58
CA THR A 45 21.15 -13.88 0.79
C THR A 45 20.40 -15.13 0.35
N GLU A 46 19.08 -15.07 0.28
CA GLU A 46 18.23 -16.16 -0.18
C GLU A 46 17.77 -15.91 -1.61
N HIS A 47 17.99 -16.87 -2.51
CA HIS A 47 17.44 -16.80 -3.87
C HIS A 47 16.09 -17.53 -3.94
N VAL A 48 15.08 -16.83 -4.46
CA VAL A 48 13.74 -17.36 -4.68
C VAL A 48 13.43 -17.32 -6.16
N GLY A 49 13.27 -18.49 -6.75
CA GLY A 49 12.93 -18.57 -8.18
C GLY A 49 12.97 -19.99 -8.72
N GLY A 50 12.34 -20.16 -9.88
CA GLY A 50 12.25 -21.42 -10.62
C GLY A 50 10.95 -21.53 -11.40
N LYS A 51 10.89 -22.50 -12.31
CA LYS A 51 9.80 -22.72 -13.28
C LYS A 51 8.59 -23.25 -12.55
N ASN A 52 8.00 -23.14 -11.68
CA ASN A 52 6.76 -23.63 -11.03
C ASN A 52 6.81 -23.34 -9.53
N SER A 53 6.32 -22.22 -9.11
CA SER A 53 5.94 -21.85 -7.74
C SER A 53 7.02 -22.08 -6.68
N ILE A 54 7.10 -21.18 -5.74
CA ILE A 54 7.83 -21.42 -4.50
C ILE A 54 7.06 -22.48 -3.69
N ALA A 55 7.76 -23.54 -3.29
CA ALA A 55 7.18 -24.57 -2.43
C ALA A 55 6.97 -24.08 -0.98
N LYS A 56 7.65 -23.01 -0.58
CA LYS A 56 7.62 -22.44 0.76
C LYS A 56 7.85 -20.92 0.70
N ARG A 57 7.16 -20.19 1.56
CA ARG A 57 7.41 -18.75 1.73
C ARG A 57 8.80 -18.52 2.31
N PRO A 58 9.56 -17.53 1.81
CA PRO A 58 10.83 -17.14 2.40
C PRO A 58 10.65 -16.73 3.86
N GLU A 59 11.50 -17.24 4.74
CA GLU A 59 11.44 -16.91 6.17
C GLU A 59 12.83 -16.78 6.77
N HIS A 60 12.97 -15.86 7.73
CA HIS A 60 14.22 -15.62 8.43
C HIS A 60 13.98 -15.36 9.92
N THR A 61 14.89 -15.85 10.77
CA THR A 61 14.85 -15.65 12.21
C THR A 61 16.02 -14.75 12.63
N TYR A 62 15.72 -13.62 13.24
CA TYR A 62 16.72 -12.66 13.70
C TYR A 62 17.25 -13.02 15.09
N SER A 63 18.56 -13.12 15.22
CA SER A 63 19.21 -13.46 16.51
C SER A 63 19.20 -12.30 17.50
N GLN A 64 19.07 -11.06 17.02
CA GLN A 64 19.10 -9.84 17.83
C GLN A 64 17.88 -8.97 17.51
N ALA A 65 17.45 -8.20 18.54
CA ALA A 65 16.42 -7.18 18.32
C ALA A 65 16.99 -6.00 17.55
N GLY A 66 16.17 -5.39 16.67
CA GLY A 66 16.57 -4.22 15.90
C GLY A 66 15.59 -3.88 14.79
N ASP A 67 15.92 -2.83 14.05
CA ASP A 67 15.25 -2.45 12.81
C ASP A 67 16.13 -2.89 11.64
N TYR A 68 15.59 -3.79 10.80
CA TYR A 68 16.32 -4.37 9.68
C TYR A 68 15.69 -3.99 8.34
N ASN A 69 16.53 -3.63 7.37
CA ASN A 69 16.09 -3.38 6.00
C ASN A 69 16.13 -4.68 5.21
N ILE A 70 14.97 -5.26 4.96
CA ILE A 70 14.85 -6.39 4.03
C ILE A 70 14.83 -5.82 2.62
N SER A 71 15.77 -6.28 1.80
CA SER A 71 15.92 -5.84 0.41
C SER A 71 15.65 -6.97 -0.57
N ILE A 72 14.72 -6.77 -1.48
CA ILE A 72 14.35 -7.73 -2.53
C ILE A 72 14.77 -7.16 -3.87
N SER A 73 15.66 -7.88 -4.57
CA SER A 73 16.12 -7.55 -5.93
C SER A 73 15.61 -8.58 -6.93
N GLY A 74 15.36 -8.15 -8.17
CA GLY A 74 14.81 -9.01 -9.21
C GLY A 74 13.30 -8.96 -9.34
N LYS A 75 12.68 -9.98 -9.93
CA LYS A 75 11.23 -10.02 -10.15
C LYS A 75 10.52 -10.64 -8.95
N CYS A 76 9.61 -9.89 -8.35
CA CYS A 76 8.74 -10.34 -7.27
C CYS A 76 7.31 -9.92 -7.58
N SER A 77 6.49 -10.87 -8.03
CA SER A 77 5.08 -10.63 -8.32
C SER A 77 4.24 -10.93 -7.08
N TYR A 78 3.16 -10.18 -6.86
CA TYR A 78 2.18 -10.39 -5.80
C TYR A 78 2.74 -10.36 -4.37
N PHE A 79 3.13 -9.18 -3.94
CA PHE A 79 3.45 -8.92 -2.53
C PHE A 79 2.17 -8.49 -1.80
N VAL A 80 1.56 -9.39 -1.03
CA VAL A 80 0.31 -9.14 -0.30
C VAL A 80 0.47 -9.54 1.15
N LEU A 81 0.49 -8.56 2.05
CA LEU A 81 0.68 -8.75 3.49
C LEU A 81 -0.63 -8.96 4.26
N SER A 82 -1.77 -8.51 3.73
CA SER A 82 -3.03 -8.48 4.48
C SER A 82 -3.57 -9.86 4.81
N ALA A 83 -4.05 -9.98 6.04
CA ALA A 83 -4.74 -11.17 6.55
C ALA A 83 -6.05 -11.48 5.81
N ASN A 84 -6.72 -10.49 5.22
CA ASN A 84 -8.01 -10.66 4.56
C ASN A 84 -7.90 -11.36 3.19
N ALA A 85 -6.71 -11.39 2.59
CA ALA A 85 -6.56 -12.01 1.28
C ALA A 85 -6.55 -13.55 1.34
N TYR A 86 -5.92 -14.20 2.37
CA TYR A 86 -5.77 -15.66 2.38
C TYR A 86 -5.46 -16.35 3.74
N SER A 87 -5.29 -15.67 4.88
CA SER A 87 -5.04 -16.38 6.16
C SER A 87 -5.04 -15.46 7.38
N SER A 88 -5.66 -15.92 8.45
CA SER A 88 -5.65 -15.35 9.82
C SER A 88 -4.27 -15.41 10.52
N THR A 89 -3.20 -15.77 9.82
CA THR A 89 -1.92 -16.18 10.43
C THR A 89 -0.91 -15.04 10.64
N TYR A 90 -1.17 -13.82 10.11
CA TYR A 90 -0.13 -12.78 10.05
C TYR A 90 -0.40 -11.43 10.75
N PRO A 91 -1.40 -11.24 11.62
CA PRO A 91 -1.62 -9.91 12.22
C PRO A 91 -0.39 -9.40 13.00
N GLU A 92 0.31 -10.28 13.71
CA GLU A 92 1.51 -9.90 14.45
C GLU A 92 2.74 -9.64 13.56
N LEU A 93 2.80 -10.29 12.40
CA LEU A 93 3.84 -10.01 11.41
C LEU A 93 3.71 -8.59 10.84
N LEU A 94 2.47 -8.20 10.48
CA LEU A 94 2.18 -6.89 9.89
C LEU A 94 2.58 -5.74 10.81
N LYS A 95 2.43 -5.92 12.12
CA LYS A 95 2.86 -4.93 13.12
C LYS A 95 4.38 -4.70 13.17
N LYS A 96 5.17 -5.58 12.58
CA LYS A 96 6.63 -5.46 12.52
C LYS A 96 7.11 -4.58 11.37
N LEU A 97 6.29 -4.38 10.32
CA LEU A 97 6.59 -3.48 9.21
C LEU A 97 6.46 -2.03 9.67
N ILE A 98 7.54 -1.25 9.54
CA ILE A 98 7.57 0.15 9.99
C ILE A 98 7.82 1.14 8.87
N LYS A 99 8.50 0.74 7.77
CA LYS A 99 8.76 1.64 6.64
C LYS A 99 8.76 0.91 5.31
N ILE A 100 8.34 1.60 4.26
CA ILE A 100 8.62 1.28 2.87
C ILE A 100 9.68 2.29 2.41
N VAL A 101 10.91 1.82 2.23
CA VAL A 101 12.08 2.66 1.93
C VAL A 101 12.28 2.84 0.42
N SER A 102 11.91 1.83 -0.37
CA SER A 102 11.97 1.88 -1.83
C SER A 102 11.00 0.87 -2.43
N TRP A 103 10.35 1.26 -3.52
CA TRP A 103 9.35 0.43 -4.21
C TRP A 103 9.93 -0.66 -5.11
N GLY A 104 11.16 -0.49 -5.60
CA GLY A 104 11.78 -1.47 -6.49
C GLY A 104 10.92 -1.79 -7.72
N THR A 105 10.81 -3.10 -8.01
CA THR A 105 9.98 -3.65 -9.09
C THR A 105 8.89 -4.58 -8.56
N VAL A 106 8.51 -4.39 -7.31
CA VAL A 106 7.45 -5.19 -6.67
C VAL A 106 6.07 -4.84 -7.24
N GLU A 107 5.29 -5.86 -7.49
CA GLU A 107 3.87 -5.74 -7.81
C GLU A 107 3.08 -6.01 -6.53
N ALA A 108 2.43 -4.97 -6.00
CA ALA A 108 1.56 -5.10 -4.84
C ALA A 108 0.12 -5.25 -5.31
N GLY A 109 -0.56 -6.28 -4.89
CA GLY A 109 -2.00 -6.43 -5.12
C GLY A 109 -2.84 -5.57 -4.18
N GLY A 110 -4.15 -5.52 -4.38
CA GLY A 110 -5.08 -5.01 -3.38
C GLY A 110 -4.80 -5.65 -2.00
N TYR A 111 -5.02 -4.91 -0.92
CA TYR A 111 -4.64 -5.29 0.45
C TYR A 111 -3.12 -5.42 0.71
N GLY A 112 -2.25 -4.97 -0.21
CA GLY A 112 -0.81 -5.25 -0.15
C GLY A 112 -0.13 -4.99 1.19
N PHE A 113 -0.44 -3.88 1.85
CA PHE A 113 0.12 -3.48 3.15
C PHE A 113 -0.98 -3.24 4.21
N GLY A 114 -2.19 -3.70 3.94
CA GLY A 114 -3.31 -3.54 4.87
C GLY A 114 -2.99 -4.10 6.27
N ASP A 115 -3.46 -3.43 7.32
CA ASP A 115 -3.23 -3.75 8.73
C ASP A 115 -1.77 -3.68 9.21
N ALA A 116 -0.86 -3.07 8.43
CA ALA A 116 0.48 -2.71 8.91
C ALA A 116 0.37 -1.52 9.89
N GLU A 117 -0.17 -1.78 11.08
CA GLU A 117 -0.52 -0.75 12.07
C GLU A 117 0.65 0.19 12.42
N ASN A 118 1.88 -0.32 12.42
CA ASN A 118 3.07 0.41 12.79
C ASN A 118 3.83 1.03 11.60
N LEU A 119 3.27 0.94 10.38
CA LEU A 119 3.82 1.61 9.21
C LEU A 119 3.72 3.13 9.43
N VAL A 120 4.87 3.82 9.43
CA VAL A 120 4.97 5.27 9.67
C VAL A 120 5.45 6.05 8.46
N GLU A 121 6.12 5.38 7.53
CA GLU A 121 6.77 6.04 6.39
C GLU A 121 6.62 5.22 5.12
N ILE A 122 6.25 5.91 4.05
CA ILE A 122 6.14 5.37 2.68
C ILE A 122 7.03 6.20 1.78
N ALA A 123 7.94 5.54 1.04
CA ALA A 123 8.83 6.21 0.11
C ALA A 123 8.07 6.87 -1.04
N GLU A 124 8.54 8.02 -1.46
CA GLU A 124 8.14 8.65 -2.73
C GLU A 124 8.55 7.74 -3.89
N PRO A 125 7.65 7.43 -4.84
CA PRO A 125 7.99 6.63 -6.00
C PRO A 125 8.91 7.41 -6.95
N THR A 126 9.71 6.68 -7.72
CA THR A 126 10.53 7.24 -8.81
C THR A 126 10.10 6.63 -10.13
N LYS A 127 10.53 7.20 -11.26
CA LYS A 127 10.25 6.62 -12.59
C LYS A 127 10.74 5.18 -12.76
N LYS A 128 11.69 4.74 -11.93
CA LYS A 128 12.27 3.38 -11.99
C LYS A 128 11.72 2.45 -10.92
N THR A 129 11.23 3.01 -9.83
CA THR A 129 10.75 2.27 -8.66
C THR A 129 9.42 2.86 -8.22
N PHE A 130 8.33 2.19 -8.53
CA PHE A 130 6.98 2.65 -8.24
C PHE A 130 6.06 1.45 -7.98
N ILE A 131 4.98 1.73 -7.29
CA ILE A 131 3.97 0.73 -6.99
C ILE A 131 3.22 0.33 -8.26
N LYS A 132 3.09 -0.97 -8.46
CA LYS A 132 2.28 -1.56 -9.53
C LYS A 132 1.16 -2.38 -8.95
N CYS A 133 0.05 -2.43 -9.65
CA CYS A 133 -1.05 -3.31 -9.34
C CYS A 133 -1.50 -4.03 -10.61
N GLU A 134 -1.64 -5.36 -10.58
CA GLU A 134 -2.07 -6.14 -11.74
C GLU A 134 -3.58 -6.03 -12.01
N ASP A 135 -4.37 -5.79 -10.96
CA ASP A 135 -5.84 -5.78 -11.04
C ASP A 135 -6.42 -4.39 -11.33
N ASP A 136 -5.59 -3.43 -11.77
CA ASP A 136 -5.99 -2.03 -11.96
C ASP A 136 -6.68 -1.41 -10.72
N SER A 137 -6.38 -1.97 -9.52
CA SER A 137 -7.02 -1.61 -8.25
C SER A 137 -6.02 -1.54 -7.10
N PHE A 138 -6.06 -0.42 -6.38
CA PHE A 138 -5.33 -0.22 -5.11
C PHE A 138 -6.25 -0.38 -3.90
N ALA A 139 -7.32 -1.18 -4.05
CA ALA A 139 -8.29 -1.40 -2.98
C ALA A 139 -7.60 -1.88 -1.70
N TYR A 140 -7.87 -1.20 -0.59
CA TYR A 140 -7.39 -1.49 0.77
C TYR A 140 -5.87 -1.58 0.92
N LEU A 141 -5.09 -1.02 -0.02
CA LEU A 141 -3.63 -1.17 -0.07
C LEU A 141 -2.94 -0.81 1.26
N PHE A 142 -3.35 0.25 1.93
CA PHE A 142 -2.85 0.74 3.22
C PHE A 142 -3.94 0.80 4.28
N ALA A 143 -5.06 0.10 4.09
CA ALA A 143 -6.13 0.08 5.07
C ALA A 143 -5.61 -0.39 6.44
N GLY A 144 -5.99 0.29 7.51
CA GLY A 144 -5.54 -0.07 8.86
C GLY A 144 -4.09 0.29 9.20
N CYS A 145 -3.38 1.05 8.37
CA CYS A 145 -2.06 1.62 8.69
C CYS A 145 -2.21 2.76 9.69
N LYS A 146 -2.58 2.44 10.93
CA LYS A 146 -3.03 3.40 11.96
C LYS A 146 -2.01 4.48 12.30
N ASN A 147 -0.71 4.17 12.18
CA ASN A 147 0.38 5.08 12.52
C ASN A 147 0.92 5.87 11.33
N LEU A 148 0.35 5.70 10.12
CA LEU A 148 0.74 6.48 8.95
C LEU A 148 0.26 7.93 9.12
N GLU A 149 1.21 8.88 9.14
CA GLU A 149 0.93 10.30 9.35
C GLU A 149 0.90 11.10 8.06
N VAL A 150 1.68 10.68 7.04
CA VAL A 150 1.87 11.40 5.78
C VAL A 150 1.80 10.42 4.60
N ILE A 151 1.06 10.81 3.58
CA ILE A 151 1.06 10.16 2.27
C ILE A 151 2.03 10.94 1.37
N PRO A 152 2.98 10.28 0.65
CA PRO A 152 3.83 10.95 -0.33
C PRO A 152 3.00 11.63 -1.43
N SER A 153 3.37 12.86 -1.82
CA SER A 153 2.59 13.68 -2.75
C SER A 153 2.31 13.00 -4.07
N PHE A 154 3.28 12.24 -4.56
CA PHE A 154 3.20 11.58 -5.87
C PHE A 154 3.17 10.06 -5.76
N LEU A 155 2.58 9.51 -4.66
CA LEU A 155 2.54 8.06 -4.42
C LEU A 155 2.02 7.27 -5.62
N PHE A 156 1.00 7.79 -6.31
CA PHE A 156 0.39 7.15 -7.48
C PHE A 156 0.80 7.80 -8.81
N ARG A 157 1.96 8.51 -8.87
CA ARG A 157 2.42 9.21 -10.09
C ARG A 157 2.65 8.29 -11.29
N TYR A 158 3.07 7.06 -11.05
CA TYR A 158 3.46 6.11 -12.11
C TYR A 158 2.55 4.89 -12.19
N VAL A 159 1.32 5.04 -11.69
CA VAL A 159 0.32 3.97 -11.78
C VAL A 159 -0.13 3.76 -13.23
N ASN A 160 -0.71 2.60 -13.49
CA ASN A 160 -1.29 2.28 -14.77
C ASN A 160 -2.47 3.24 -15.06
N GLU A 161 -2.53 3.78 -16.29
CA GLU A 161 -3.66 4.59 -16.73
C GLU A 161 -5.02 3.89 -16.62
N ASN A 162 -5.03 2.54 -16.62
CA ASN A 162 -6.25 1.74 -16.44
C ASN A 162 -6.68 1.61 -14.97
N THR A 163 -5.96 2.21 -14.02
CA THR A 163 -6.34 2.15 -12.61
C THR A 163 -7.77 2.66 -12.40
N THR A 164 -8.63 1.79 -11.87
CA THR A 164 -10.07 2.04 -11.72
C THR A 164 -10.53 2.24 -10.29
N SER A 165 -9.81 1.70 -9.30
CA SER A 165 -10.28 1.69 -7.91
C SER A 165 -9.21 2.07 -6.89
N PHE A 166 -9.63 2.95 -5.97
CA PHE A 166 -8.95 3.31 -4.73
C PHE A 166 -9.82 3.01 -3.50
N GLU A 167 -10.74 2.04 -3.62
CA GLU A 167 -11.62 1.63 -2.54
C GLU A 167 -10.85 1.31 -1.27
N GLY A 168 -11.20 1.94 -0.14
CA GLY A 168 -10.58 1.69 1.16
C GLY A 168 -9.06 1.87 1.24
N THR A 169 -8.40 2.45 0.22
CA THR A 169 -6.93 2.49 0.10
C THR A 169 -6.24 2.97 1.38
N PHE A 170 -6.80 3.95 2.07
CA PHE A 170 -6.29 4.52 3.33
C PHE A 170 -7.32 4.42 4.45
N GLU A 171 -8.28 3.50 4.34
CA GLU A 171 -9.26 3.29 5.41
C GLU A 171 -8.56 3.09 6.75
N ARG A 172 -9.03 3.75 7.82
CA ARG A 172 -8.46 3.66 9.18
C ARG A 172 -6.98 4.04 9.31
N CYS A 173 -6.45 4.88 8.43
CA CYS A 173 -5.17 5.57 8.67
C CYS A 173 -5.40 6.65 9.73
N GLU A 174 -5.54 6.24 11.00
CA GLU A 174 -6.06 7.08 12.08
C GLU A 174 -5.21 8.31 12.39
N LYS A 175 -3.88 8.26 12.15
CA LYS A 175 -2.95 9.39 12.37
C LYS A 175 -2.79 10.30 11.16
N LEU A 176 -3.35 9.96 10.01
CA LEU A 176 -3.27 10.80 8.83
C LEU A 176 -3.92 12.16 9.08
N THR A 177 -3.20 13.26 8.81
CA THR A 177 -3.67 14.63 9.11
C THR A 177 -4.09 15.42 7.87
N SER A 178 -3.55 15.07 6.72
CA SER A 178 -3.85 15.72 5.43
C SER A 178 -3.68 14.75 4.26
N VAL A 179 -4.24 15.11 3.11
CA VAL A 179 -4.11 14.38 1.85
C VAL A 179 -3.40 15.28 0.85
N PRO A 180 -2.38 14.79 0.10
CA PRO A 180 -1.74 15.58 -0.95
C PRO A 180 -2.70 15.88 -2.11
N GLU A 181 -2.58 17.07 -2.70
CA GLU A 181 -3.42 17.52 -3.82
C GLU A 181 -3.23 16.65 -5.07
N GLU A 182 -1.99 16.23 -5.33
CA GLU A 182 -1.60 15.49 -6.53
C GLU A 182 -1.81 13.97 -6.43
N LEU A 183 -2.36 13.48 -5.29
CA LEU A 183 -2.41 12.05 -4.99
C LEU A 183 -3.03 11.21 -6.11
N PHE A 184 -4.12 11.67 -6.72
CA PHE A 184 -4.86 10.92 -7.74
C PHE A 184 -4.75 11.53 -9.15
N GLU A 185 -3.84 12.50 -9.37
CA GLU A 185 -3.75 13.22 -10.65
C GLU A 185 -3.47 12.32 -11.86
N ASN A 186 -2.77 11.21 -11.65
CA ASN A 186 -2.34 10.26 -12.69
C ASN A 186 -3.23 9.02 -12.84
N ALA A 187 -4.43 9.04 -12.27
CA ALA A 187 -5.43 7.98 -12.39
C ALA A 187 -6.75 8.48 -13.02
N PRO A 188 -6.74 8.97 -14.29
CA PRO A 188 -7.90 9.63 -14.90
C PRO A 188 -9.11 8.70 -15.09
N ASN A 189 -8.89 7.38 -15.13
CA ASN A 189 -9.92 6.37 -15.30
C ASN A 189 -10.43 5.79 -13.96
N ALA A 190 -9.99 6.33 -12.83
CA ALA A 190 -10.49 5.93 -11.52
C ALA A 190 -12.00 6.25 -11.42
N THR A 191 -12.78 5.21 -11.10
CA THR A 191 -14.24 5.29 -10.96
C THR A 191 -14.69 5.14 -9.52
N ASN A 192 -13.91 4.41 -8.69
CA ASN A 192 -14.30 4.02 -7.34
C ASN A 192 -13.37 4.58 -6.26
N PHE A 193 -13.92 5.46 -5.41
CA PHE A 193 -13.30 6.03 -4.22
C PHE A 193 -14.08 5.68 -2.94
N GLU A 194 -14.89 4.61 -2.97
CA GLU A 194 -15.61 4.14 -1.79
C GLU A 194 -14.65 3.92 -0.62
N GLU A 195 -14.98 4.45 0.56
CA GLU A 195 -14.22 4.27 1.81
C GLU A 195 -12.73 4.67 1.76
N THR A 196 -12.25 5.35 0.70
CA THR A 196 -10.81 5.62 0.49
C THR A 196 -10.11 6.20 1.71
N PHE A 197 -10.75 7.12 2.45
CA PHE A 197 -10.24 7.73 3.68
C PHE A 197 -11.17 7.52 4.87
N ALA A 198 -12.05 6.52 4.81
CA ALA A 198 -12.98 6.25 5.90
C ALA A 198 -12.22 6.01 7.22
N TYR A 199 -12.72 6.60 8.30
CA TYR A 199 -12.15 6.50 9.65
C TYR A 199 -10.71 7.03 9.80
N CYS A 200 -10.26 7.93 8.93
CA CYS A 200 -9.05 8.74 9.13
C CYS A 200 -9.35 9.82 10.18
N LYS A 201 -9.43 9.43 11.45
CA LYS A 201 -9.95 10.24 12.57
C LYS A 201 -9.24 11.57 12.78
N ASN A 202 -7.96 11.68 12.42
CA ASN A 202 -7.15 12.88 12.57
C ASN A 202 -7.07 13.72 11.28
N LEU A 203 -7.73 13.32 10.20
CA LEU A 203 -7.76 14.07 8.95
C LEU A 203 -8.46 15.42 9.17
N MET A 204 -7.73 16.53 8.97
CA MET A 204 -8.22 17.88 9.21
C MET A 204 -8.59 18.62 7.93
N THR A 205 -7.89 18.33 6.83
CA THR A 205 -8.03 19.07 5.57
C THR A 205 -8.03 18.14 4.36
N ILE A 206 -8.83 18.51 3.37
CA ILE A 206 -8.90 17.87 2.04
C ILE A 206 -8.62 18.94 1.01
N PRO A 207 -7.68 18.74 0.06
CA PRO A 207 -7.43 19.68 -1.02
C PRO A 207 -8.67 19.83 -1.93
N THR A 208 -8.98 21.05 -2.34
CA THR A 208 -10.11 21.34 -3.24
C THR A 208 -10.00 20.57 -4.57
N ASN A 209 -8.77 20.42 -5.07
CA ASN A 209 -8.50 19.81 -6.38
C ASN A 209 -8.19 18.29 -6.31
N LEU A 210 -8.44 17.63 -5.16
CA LEU A 210 -8.07 16.23 -4.97
C LEU A 210 -8.57 15.30 -6.09
N PHE A 211 -9.77 15.56 -6.63
CA PHE A 211 -10.40 14.76 -7.69
C PHE A 211 -10.46 15.48 -9.05
N ALA A 212 -9.65 16.53 -9.26
CA ALA A 212 -9.74 17.37 -10.46
C ALA A 212 -9.53 16.59 -11.78
N ASN A 213 -8.71 15.55 -11.77
CA ASN A 213 -8.41 14.74 -12.96
C ASN A 213 -9.25 13.43 -13.05
N ASN A 214 -10.08 13.13 -12.05
CA ASN A 214 -10.80 11.86 -11.96
C ASN A 214 -12.25 11.98 -12.51
N LYS A 215 -12.38 12.46 -13.75
CA LYS A 215 -13.69 12.76 -14.39
C LYS A 215 -14.61 11.55 -14.57
N GLN A 216 -14.06 10.34 -14.53
CA GLN A 216 -14.83 9.10 -14.65
C GLN A 216 -15.38 8.60 -13.30
N SER A 217 -15.05 9.28 -12.21
CA SER A 217 -15.46 8.87 -10.87
C SER A 217 -16.97 8.91 -10.70
N ASN A 218 -17.52 7.81 -10.19
CA ASN A 218 -18.96 7.65 -9.99
C ASN A 218 -19.33 7.22 -8.56
N ASN A 219 -18.38 6.71 -7.77
CA ASN A 219 -18.63 6.19 -6.42
C ASN A 219 -17.72 6.85 -5.38
N PHE A 220 -18.33 7.67 -4.53
CA PHE A 220 -17.73 8.35 -3.37
C PHE A 220 -18.40 7.93 -2.05
N LYS A 221 -19.06 6.77 -2.03
CA LYS A 221 -19.71 6.26 -0.84
C LYS A 221 -18.72 6.16 0.30
N LYS A 222 -19.05 6.76 1.45
CA LYS A 222 -18.25 6.78 2.67
C LYS A 222 -16.79 7.24 2.50
N THR A 223 -16.43 7.94 1.44
CA THR A 223 -15.03 8.32 1.15
C THR A 223 -14.33 8.95 2.35
N PHE A 224 -15.03 9.79 3.12
CA PHE A 224 -14.52 10.46 4.33
C PHE A 224 -15.36 10.17 5.58
N ALA A 225 -16.10 9.07 5.59
CA ALA A 225 -16.90 8.68 6.75
C ALA A 225 -16.01 8.50 7.99
N GLY A 226 -16.44 9.00 9.13
CA GLY A 226 -15.67 8.87 10.38
C GLY A 226 -14.41 9.73 10.48
N CYS A 227 -14.18 10.68 9.58
CA CYS A 227 -13.09 11.67 9.67
C CYS A 227 -13.47 12.76 10.69
N THR A 228 -13.43 12.42 11.96
CA THR A 228 -14.03 13.22 13.05
C THR A 228 -13.37 14.58 13.30
N LYS A 229 -12.15 14.81 12.79
CA LYS A 229 -11.46 16.11 12.86
C LYS A 229 -11.57 16.94 11.59
N LEU A 230 -12.30 16.47 10.58
CA LEU A 230 -12.51 17.20 9.34
C LEU A 230 -13.54 18.32 9.58
N GLU A 231 -13.08 19.57 9.64
CA GLU A 231 -13.91 20.72 9.97
C GLU A 231 -14.48 21.42 8.74
N LYS A 232 -13.73 21.40 7.63
CA LYS A 232 -14.10 22.10 6.41
C LYS A 232 -13.84 21.28 5.16
N VAL A 233 -14.85 21.27 4.29
CA VAL A 233 -14.77 20.68 2.95
C VAL A 233 -15.14 21.77 1.95
N SER A 234 -14.33 21.95 0.91
CA SER A 234 -14.66 22.85 -0.18
C SER A 234 -15.91 22.36 -0.91
N TYR A 235 -16.82 23.29 -1.25
CA TYR A 235 -17.96 22.97 -2.10
C TYR A 235 -17.55 22.59 -3.53
N GLU A 236 -16.33 22.96 -3.97
CA GLU A 236 -15.78 22.67 -5.28
C GLU A 236 -15.12 21.28 -5.37
N LEU A 237 -15.02 20.54 -4.26
CA LEU A 237 -14.29 19.26 -4.19
C LEU A 237 -14.68 18.26 -5.29
N PHE A 238 -15.95 18.25 -5.69
CA PHE A 238 -16.51 17.32 -6.67
C PHE A 238 -16.90 17.98 -8.01
N ASP A 239 -16.57 19.25 -8.24
CA ASP A 239 -16.97 19.98 -9.46
C ASP A 239 -16.44 19.31 -10.73
N SER A 240 -15.27 18.65 -10.64
CA SER A 240 -14.65 17.97 -11.78
C SER A 240 -15.10 16.52 -11.96
N THR A 241 -16.10 16.04 -11.19
CA THR A 241 -16.58 14.65 -11.26
C THR A 241 -18.02 14.54 -11.75
N PRO A 242 -18.32 14.88 -13.02
CA PRO A 242 -19.69 14.99 -13.54
C PRO A 242 -20.44 13.65 -13.56
N ASN A 243 -19.73 12.52 -13.47
CA ASN A 243 -20.31 11.18 -13.46
C ASN A 243 -20.61 10.66 -12.03
N ALA A 244 -20.34 11.46 -11.00
CA ALA A 244 -20.54 11.06 -9.61
C ALA A 244 -22.04 10.89 -9.30
N ILE A 245 -22.41 9.69 -8.86
CA ILE A 245 -23.81 9.31 -8.56
C ILE A 245 -24.01 8.74 -7.16
N ASN A 246 -22.93 8.34 -6.49
CA ASN A 246 -23.03 7.73 -5.17
C ASN A 246 -22.20 8.49 -4.13
N PHE A 247 -22.88 9.19 -3.24
CA PHE A 247 -22.31 9.93 -2.11
C PHE A 247 -22.87 9.43 -0.76
N ASP A 248 -23.44 8.19 -0.71
CA ASP A 248 -24.01 7.66 0.54
C ASP A 248 -22.97 7.75 1.67
N ARG A 249 -23.32 8.49 2.73
CA ARG A 249 -22.47 8.71 3.90
C ARG A 249 -21.06 9.21 3.60
N ALA A 250 -20.84 9.95 2.52
CA ALA A 250 -19.51 10.41 2.12
C ALA A 250 -18.76 11.18 3.24
N PHE A 251 -19.49 11.84 4.14
CA PHE A 251 -18.99 12.61 5.30
C PHE A 251 -19.72 12.26 6.62
N TYR A 252 -20.13 11.04 6.81
CA TYR A 252 -20.90 10.58 7.98
C TYR A 252 -20.04 10.39 9.21
#